data_6ba9830e711427b7aac5687ad2a29307
#
_entry.id   6ba9830e711427b7aac5687ad2a29307
#
_cell.length_a   1.000
_cell.length_b   1.000
_cell.length_c   1.000
_cell.angle_alpha   90.00
_cell.angle_beta   90.00
_cell.angle_gamma   90.00
#
_symmetry.space_group_name_H-M   'P 1'
#
loop_
_entity.id
_entity.type
_entity.pdbx_description
1 polymer ?
#
loop_
_entity_poly.entity_id
_entity_poly.type
_entity_poly.pdbx_seq_one_letter_code
_entity_poly.pdbx_strand_id
1 'polypeptide(L)'
;VIGPDDGATPVVEVPGGAPEGWANPLRDPRDRRLPRIAGPSGLVIFGVTGDLSKKKLIPAIYDLANRGLLPPGFSLIGFGRRRWTHDEFAAFAREQARERCRTPFREDVWEQLAAGLRFVTGTFDDDEGFDDLADQLGALEADRGTAGNYAFYLSIPPDDFPTVCRHLDRTGCTRGPEGSWRRVVIEKPFGHDLASARELNAVVGAVFPEDSVFRIDHYLGKETVQNILALRFANQLFEPVWNANHVDHVQITMAEDIGLGGRAGYYDGIGAARDVIQNHLIQLMALVAMEEPTDFSAAALRAEKTKVLESTSLALPIAETAARGQYAGGWQGSEQVVGLKDEEGYDPSSATETYAAITLEVHNRRWAGVPFYLRTGKRLGRRVTEIAVVFRRAPHLPFDATMTQELGQNALVIRVQPDEGVTLRFGSKVPGTAMEVRDVNMDFAYGEAFTESSPEAYERLILDVLLGEPSLFPVSREVELSWQLLDPVLQEWESAGTPEQYQAGTWGPKGADEILARSGRAWRRP
;
A
#
# COMPACT_ATOMS: atom_id res chain seq x y z
N VAL A 1 30.90 -4.94 -42.80
CA VAL A 1 30.19 -3.71 -43.13
C VAL A 1 28.72 -4.07 -43.11
N ILE A 2 28.02 -3.84 -41.99
CA ILE A 2 26.59 -4.04 -41.87
C ILE A 2 26.01 -2.63 -41.74
N GLY A 3 25.15 -2.25 -42.69
CA GLY A 3 24.45 -0.98 -42.71
C GLY A 3 23.31 -0.96 -41.66
N PRO A 4 22.82 0.20 -41.22
CA PRO A 4 21.78 0.31 -40.24
C PRO A 4 20.42 -0.11 -40.83
N ASP A 5 19.77 -1.03 -40.17
CA ASP A 5 18.43 -1.50 -40.46
C ASP A 5 17.42 -0.50 -39.83
N ASP A 6 16.69 0.22 -40.67
CA ASP A 6 15.61 1.13 -40.30
C ASP A 6 14.36 0.33 -39.92
N GLY A 7 14.37 -0.33 -38.79
CA GLY A 7 13.22 -1.03 -38.21
C GLY A 7 12.20 -0.06 -37.60
N ALA A 8 11.35 0.55 -38.41
CA ALA A 8 10.19 1.28 -37.89
C ALA A 8 9.17 0.29 -37.33
N THR A 9 9.07 0.24 -35.99
CA THR A 9 8.02 -0.48 -35.28
C THR A 9 6.65 0.13 -35.61
N PRO A 10 5.61 -0.65 -35.91
CA PRO A 10 4.30 -0.10 -36.24
C PRO A 10 3.70 0.60 -35.01
N VAL A 11 3.30 1.86 -35.21
CA VAL A 11 2.60 2.67 -34.22
C VAL A 11 1.17 2.16 -34.10
N VAL A 12 0.82 1.58 -32.96
CA VAL A 12 -0.57 1.29 -32.61
C VAL A 12 -1.24 2.61 -32.21
N GLU A 13 -2.18 3.07 -33.01
CA GLU A 13 -3.03 4.22 -32.66
C GLU A 13 -3.93 3.84 -31.48
N VAL A 14 -3.74 4.52 -30.34
CA VAL A 14 -4.64 4.42 -29.19
C VAL A 14 -5.82 5.38 -29.44
N PRO A 15 -7.08 4.91 -29.52
CA PRO A 15 -8.25 5.79 -29.63
C PRO A 15 -8.45 6.53 -28.30
N GLY A 16 -8.50 7.85 -28.32
CA GLY A 16 -8.80 8.68 -27.17
C GLY A 16 -7.81 9.82 -26.98
N GLY A 17 -7.51 10.56 -28.03
CA GLY A 17 -6.75 11.82 -27.90
C GLY A 17 -7.54 12.85 -27.09
N ALA A 18 -6.88 13.46 -26.09
CA ALA A 18 -7.40 14.66 -25.42
C ALA A 18 -7.70 15.73 -26.47
N PRO A 19 -8.71 16.59 -26.23
CA PRO A 19 -9.06 17.67 -27.16
C PRO A 19 -7.84 18.52 -27.50
N GLU A 20 -7.69 18.92 -28.76
CA GLU A 20 -6.51 19.61 -29.33
C GLU A 20 -6.06 20.92 -28.64
N GLY A 21 -6.76 21.38 -27.61
CA GLY A 21 -6.43 22.60 -26.87
C GLY A 21 -5.57 22.43 -25.60
N TRP A 22 -5.28 21.21 -25.17
CA TRP A 22 -4.70 20.95 -23.84
C TRP A 22 -3.29 20.31 -23.85
N ALA A 23 -2.77 19.98 -25.01
CA ALA A 23 -1.42 19.44 -25.13
C ALA A 23 -0.38 20.55 -24.91
N ASN A 24 0.48 20.42 -23.90
CA ASN A 24 1.65 21.27 -23.79
C ASN A 24 2.53 21.06 -25.03
N PRO A 25 2.72 22.07 -25.91
CA PRO A 25 3.45 21.90 -27.16
C PRO A 25 4.93 21.54 -26.98
N LEU A 26 5.46 21.67 -25.75
CA LEU A 26 6.83 21.31 -25.40
C LEU A 26 6.98 19.87 -24.91
N ARG A 27 5.88 19.09 -24.87
CA ARG A 27 5.90 17.70 -24.38
C ARG A 27 5.35 16.78 -25.44
N ASP A 28 6.13 15.79 -25.81
CA ASP A 28 5.64 14.66 -26.62
C ASP A 28 4.80 13.75 -25.72
N PRO A 29 3.48 13.57 -25.98
CA PRO A 29 2.64 12.65 -25.20
C PRO A 29 3.13 11.20 -25.23
N ARG A 30 3.99 10.84 -26.17
CA ARG A 30 4.60 9.51 -26.30
C ARG A 30 5.86 9.35 -25.44
N ASP A 31 6.47 10.43 -24.95
CA ASP A 31 7.65 10.35 -24.10
C ASP A 31 7.25 10.04 -22.66
N ARG A 32 7.22 8.76 -22.32
CA ARG A 32 6.90 8.27 -20.97
C ARG A 32 7.93 8.66 -19.89
N ARG A 33 9.06 9.23 -20.25
CA ARG A 33 10.05 9.77 -19.31
C ARG A 33 9.63 11.11 -18.75
N LEU A 34 8.71 11.81 -19.40
CA LEU A 34 8.20 13.09 -18.92
C LEU A 34 7.25 12.86 -17.72
N PRO A 35 7.27 13.77 -16.73
CA PRO A 35 6.32 13.73 -15.64
C PRO A 35 4.89 13.75 -16.16
N ARG A 36 4.04 12.85 -15.65
CA ARG A 36 2.62 12.83 -16.01
C ARG A 36 1.94 13.93 -15.21
N ILE A 37 1.27 14.84 -15.89
CA ILE A 37 0.54 15.96 -15.30
C ILE A 37 -0.95 15.65 -15.33
N ALA A 38 -1.64 15.84 -14.21
CA ALA A 38 -3.08 15.69 -14.15
C ALA A 38 -3.77 16.70 -15.10
N GLY A 39 -4.83 16.23 -15.77
CA GLY A 39 -5.71 17.08 -16.57
C GLY A 39 -6.61 17.94 -15.69
N PRO A 40 -7.41 18.84 -16.30
CA PRO A 40 -8.41 19.64 -15.60
C PRO A 40 -9.26 18.80 -14.67
N SER A 41 -9.28 19.15 -13.37
CA SER A 41 -9.97 18.34 -12.37
C SER A 41 -10.06 19.01 -11.01
N GLY A 42 -10.92 18.48 -10.15
CA GLY A 42 -11.01 18.82 -8.73
C GLY A 42 -11.00 17.57 -7.83
N LEU A 43 -10.70 17.80 -6.57
CA LEU A 43 -10.71 16.78 -5.52
C LEU A 43 -11.62 17.24 -4.37
N VAL A 44 -12.60 16.43 -4.02
CA VAL A 44 -13.46 16.64 -2.85
C VAL A 44 -12.95 15.73 -1.73
N ILE A 45 -12.66 16.28 -0.56
CA ILE A 45 -12.24 15.48 0.60
C ILE A 45 -13.33 15.53 1.67
N PHE A 46 -14.02 14.42 1.86
CA PHE A 46 -14.90 14.21 3.02
C PHE A 46 -14.06 13.94 4.26
N GLY A 47 -14.37 14.62 5.37
CA GLY A 47 -13.57 14.53 6.58
C GLY A 47 -12.24 15.29 6.49
N VAL A 48 -12.19 16.39 5.74
CA VAL A 48 -10.97 17.17 5.47
C VAL A 48 -10.25 17.69 6.73
N THR A 49 -10.94 17.77 7.87
CA THR A 49 -10.36 18.18 9.16
C THR A 49 -9.79 17.01 9.97
N GLY A 50 -9.84 15.79 9.45
CA GLY A 50 -9.30 14.58 10.06
C GLY A 50 -7.78 14.50 10.02
N ASP A 51 -7.22 13.57 10.76
CA ASP A 51 -5.77 13.37 10.90
C ASP A 51 -5.09 13.00 9.58
N LEU A 52 -5.72 12.14 8.77
CA LEU A 52 -5.18 11.74 7.48
C LEU A 52 -5.06 12.96 6.55
N SER A 53 -6.13 13.75 6.46
CA SER A 53 -6.16 14.95 5.62
C SER A 53 -5.09 15.95 6.04
N LYS A 54 -4.94 16.21 7.35
CA LYS A 54 -3.92 17.12 7.89
C LYS A 54 -2.50 16.65 7.64
N LYS A 55 -2.24 15.37 7.92
CA LYS A 55 -0.87 14.83 7.97
C LYS A 55 -0.38 14.33 6.63
N LYS A 56 -1.29 14.01 5.69
CA LYS A 56 -0.97 13.34 4.43
C LYS A 56 -1.57 14.02 3.21
N LEU A 57 -2.91 14.16 3.12
CA LEU A 57 -3.56 14.55 1.87
C LEU A 57 -3.26 16.02 1.49
N ILE A 58 -3.47 16.96 2.41
CA ILE A 58 -3.22 18.39 2.15
C ILE A 58 -1.75 18.64 1.82
N PRO A 59 -0.75 18.12 2.59
CA PRO A 59 0.65 18.24 2.22
C PRO A 59 0.99 17.62 0.86
N ALA A 60 0.47 16.43 0.55
CA ALA A 60 0.70 15.77 -0.74
C ALA A 60 0.14 16.57 -1.92
N ILE A 61 -1.05 17.15 -1.78
CA ILE A 61 -1.65 18.02 -2.80
C ILE A 61 -0.77 19.25 -3.03
N TYR A 62 -0.27 19.87 -1.96
CA TYR A 62 0.66 20.98 -2.08
C TYR A 62 1.96 20.57 -2.79
N ASP A 63 2.57 19.45 -2.40
CA ASP A 63 3.79 18.97 -3.03
C ASP A 63 3.59 18.66 -4.52
N LEU A 64 2.44 18.09 -4.92
CA LEU A 64 2.06 17.90 -6.32
C LEU A 64 1.93 19.24 -7.06
N ALA A 65 1.29 20.24 -6.46
CA ALA A 65 1.19 21.59 -7.03
C ALA A 65 2.57 22.22 -7.20
N ASN A 66 3.42 22.16 -6.17
CA ASN A 66 4.78 22.73 -6.20
C ASN A 66 5.70 22.06 -7.24
N ARG A 67 5.46 20.77 -7.53
CA ARG A 67 6.15 20.03 -8.60
C ARG A 67 5.58 20.30 -10.00
N GLY A 68 4.49 21.08 -10.10
CA GLY A 68 3.82 21.38 -11.37
C GLY A 68 3.06 20.16 -11.95
N LEU A 69 2.61 19.23 -11.12
CA LEU A 69 1.91 18.01 -11.53
C LEU A 69 0.39 18.15 -11.49
N LEU A 70 -0.13 19.22 -10.89
CA LEU A 70 -1.55 19.59 -10.93
C LEU A 70 -1.82 20.64 -12.01
N PRO A 71 -3.03 20.64 -12.62
CA PRO A 71 -3.40 21.66 -13.60
C PRO A 71 -3.58 23.03 -12.94
N PRO A 72 -3.38 24.14 -13.66
CA PRO A 72 -3.53 25.48 -13.10
C PRO A 72 -4.91 25.75 -12.49
N GLY A 73 -5.96 25.14 -13.05
CA GLY A 73 -7.34 25.24 -12.57
C GLY A 73 -7.72 24.21 -11.52
N PHE A 74 -6.77 23.45 -10.97
CA PHE A 74 -7.06 22.45 -9.95
C PHE A 74 -7.85 23.06 -8.78
N SER A 75 -8.87 22.34 -8.33
CA SER A 75 -9.75 22.76 -7.25
C SER A 75 -9.78 21.73 -6.14
N LEU A 76 -9.71 22.19 -4.88
CA LEU A 76 -9.81 21.34 -3.69
C LEU A 76 -11.02 21.78 -2.87
N ILE A 77 -11.96 20.86 -2.67
CA ILE A 77 -13.16 21.09 -1.88
C ILE A 77 -13.07 20.30 -0.58
N GLY A 78 -13.10 20.98 0.55
CA GLY A 78 -13.22 20.34 1.86
C GLY A 78 -14.69 20.21 2.25
N PHE A 79 -15.14 19.01 2.65
CA PHE A 79 -16.45 18.77 3.20
C PHE A 79 -16.35 18.39 4.69
N GLY A 80 -17.13 19.06 5.55
CA GLY A 80 -17.10 18.76 6.98
C GLY A 80 -18.03 19.60 7.84
N ARG A 81 -18.16 19.25 9.12
CA ARG A 81 -19.12 19.83 10.07
C ARG A 81 -18.78 21.24 10.57
N ARG A 82 -17.56 21.75 10.28
CA ARG A 82 -17.16 23.09 10.71
C ARG A 82 -17.88 24.13 9.87
N ARG A 83 -18.24 25.26 10.49
CA ARG A 83 -18.82 26.41 9.78
C ARG A 83 -17.68 27.33 9.37
N TRP A 84 -16.98 26.97 8.32
CA TRP A 84 -15.88 27.75 7.77
C TRP A 84 -16.25 28.44 6.48
N THR A 85 -15.73 29.64 6.32
CA THR A 85 -15.62 30.29 5.01
C THR A 85 -14.53 29.61 4.17
N HIS A 86 -14.50 29.89 2.89
CA HIS A 86 -13.45 29.41 2.00
C HIS A 86 -12.05 29.88 2.46
N ASP A 87 -11.95 31.14 2.94
CA ASP A 87 -10.71 31.74 3.43
C ASP A 87 -10.22 31.08 4.72
N GLU A 88 -11.11 30.75 5.64
CA GLU A 88 -10.76 30.01 6.88
C GLU A 88 -10.27 28.59 6.56
N PHE A 89 -10.89 27.92 5.60
CA PHE A 89 -10.40 26.63 5.12
C PHE A 89 -9.04 26.76 4.42
N ALA A 90 -8.84 27.79 3.60
CA ALA A 90 -7.56 28.05 2.95
C ALA A 90 -6.46 28.34 3.98
N ALA A 91 -6.75 29.12 5.04
CA ALA A 91 -5.81 29.36 6.12
C ALA A 91 -5.42 28.08 6.86
N PHE A 92 -6.42 27.24 7.19
CA PHE A 92 -6.17 25.92 7.80
C PHE A 92 -5.32 25.03 6.90
N ALA A 93 -5.67 24.89 5.63
CA ALA A 93 -4.94 24.06 4.68
C ALA A 93 -3.50 24.53 4.47
N ARG A 94 -3.28 25.88 4.46
CA ARG A 94 -1.95 26.48 4.37
C ARG A 94 -1.05 26.10 5.54
N GLU A 95 -1.59 26.13 6.76
CA GLU A 95 -0.85 25.74 7.95
C GLU A 95 -0.40 24.27 7.85
N GLN A 96 -1.33 23.34 7.48
CA GLN A 96 -1.01 21.94 7.35
C GLN A 96 0.02 21.66 6.24
N ALA A 97 -0.12 22.32 5.09
CA ALA A 97 0.83 22.20 4.00
C ALA A 97 2.21 22.73 4.41
N ARG A 98 2.29 23.93 4.99
CA ARG A 98 3.55 24.57 5.39
C ARG A 98 4.32 23.76 6.45
N GLU A 99 3.60 23.13 7.38
CA GLU A 99 4.21 22.36 8.46
C GLU A 99 4.75 21.01 7.99
N ARG A 100 4.14 20.38 6.94
CA ARG A 100 4.33 18.97 6.61
C ARG A 100 4.70 18.69 5.14
N CYS A 101 4.75 19.71 4.26
CA CYS A 101 5.22 19.47 2.89
C CYS A 101 6.68 19.02 2.88
N ARG A 102 7.03 18.24 1.88
CA ARG A 102 8.39 17.71 1.67
C ARG A 102 9.21 18.58 0.74
N THR A 103 8.55 19.38 -0.08
CA THR A 103 9.18 20.39 -0.94
C THR A 103 9.26 21.74 -0.22
N PRO A 104 10.21 22.62 -0.55
CA PRO A 104 10.25 23.96 0.02
C PRO A 104 8.92 24.69 -0.21
N PHE A 105 8.36 25.28 0.87
CA PHE A 105 7.11 26.01 0.76
C PHE A 105 7.28 27.33 -0.01
N ARG A 106 6.45 27.53 -1.04
CA ARG A 106 6.46 28.70 -1.93
C ARG A 106 5.10 29.39 -1.89
N GLU A 107 5.11 30.69 -1.60
CA GLU A 107 3.88 31.49 -1.47
C GLU A 107 3.13 31.61 -2.82
N ASP A 108 3.85 31.79 -3.92
CA ASP A 108 3.26 31.90 -5.26
C ASP A 108 2.50 30.65 -5.68
N VAL A 109 3.03 29.47 -5.36
CA VAL A 109 2.35 28.17 -5.58
C VAL A 109 1.14 28.04 -4.68
N TRP A 110 1.26 28.47 -3.41
CA TRP A 110 0.15 28.43 -2.48
C TRP A 110 -0.99 29.34 -2.91
N GLU A 111 -0.72 30.59 -3.30
CA GLU A 111 -1.72 31.55 -3.77
C GLU A 111 -2.51 31.00 -4.98
N GLN A 112 -1.81 30.36 -5.91
CA GLN A 112 -2.44 29.73 -7.07
C GLN A 112 -3.36 28.56 -6.66
N LEU A 113 -2.91 27.71 -5.74
CA LEU A 113 -3.69 26.60 -5.21
C LEU A 113 -4.90 27.10 -4.40
N ALA A 114 -4.69 28.10 -3.53
CA ALA A 114 -5.70 28.68 -2.65
C ALA A 114 -6.89 29.27 -3.41
N ALA A 115 -6.66 29.82 -4.59
CA ALA A 115 -7.73 30.35 -5.45
C ALA A 115 -8.78 29.29 -5.83
N GLY A 116 -8.39 28.00 -5.84
CA GLY A 116 -9.27 26.86 -6.12
C GLY A 116 -9.82 26.16 -4.88
N LEU A 117 -9.56 26.66 -3.66
CA LEU A 117 -10.07 26.04 -2.43
C LEU A 117 -11.51 26.49 -2.15
N ARG A 118 -12.35 25.52 -1.80
CA ARG A 118 -13.73 25.72 -1.33
C ARG A 118 -14.00 24.87 -0.11
N PHE A 119 -14.91 25.30 0.72
CA PHE A 119 -15.38 24.53 1.88
C PHE A 119 -16.89 24.44 1.85
N VAL A 120 -17.39 23.24 2.04
CA VAL A 120 -18.82 22.92 2.19
C VAL A 120 -19.07 22.49 3.61
N THR A 121 -20.01 23.15 4.28
CA THR A 121 -20.42 22.80 5.63
C THR A 121 -21.56 21.80 5.58
N GLY A 122 -21.39 20.63 6.20
CA GLY A 122 -22.44 19.62 6.28
C GLY A 122 -22.01 18.41 7.12
N THR A 123 -22.99 17.63 7.57
CA THR A 123 -22.79 16.27 8.07
C THR A 123 -22.98 15.27 6.92
N PHE A 124 -22.65 14.00 7.14
CA PHE A 124 -22.72 13.02 6.05
C PHE A 124 -24.16 12.59 5.71
N ASP A 125 -25.12 12.96 6.51
CA ASP A 125 -26.57 12.76 6.36
C ASP A 125 -27.35 14.05 6.05
N ASP A 126 -26.65 15.15 5.74
CA ASP A 126 -27.24 16.47 5.51
C ASP A 126 -27.51 16.71 4.02
N ASP A 127 -28.77 16.67 3.62
CA ASP A 127 -29.20 16.91 2.24
C ASP A 127 -28.74 18.30 1.72
N GLU A 128 -28.87 19.36 2.55
CA GLU A 128 -28.52 20.74 2.15
C GLU A 128 -27.01 20.86 1.88
N GLY A 129 -26.16 20.21 2.68
CA GLY A 129 -24.72 20.20 2.46
C GLY A 129 -24.32 19.52 1.16
N PHE A 130 -25.00 18.46 0.74
CA PHE A 130 -24.72 17.81 -0.55
C PHE A 130 -25.30 18.60 -1.73
N ASP A 131 -26.40 19.32 -1.56
CA ASP A 131 -26.93 20.24 -2.58
C ASP A 131 -25.95 21.42 -2.77
N ASP A 132 -25.42 22.04 -1.69
CA ASP A 132 -24.35 23.05 -1.77
C ASP A 132 -23.09 22.48 -2.45
N LEU A 133 -22.71 21.23 -2.13
CA LEU A 133 -21.59 20.59 -2.83
C LEU A 133 -21.81 20.56 -4.34
N ALA A 134 -22.98 20.15 -4.79
CA ALA A 134 -23.30 20.08 -6.22
C ALA A 134 -23.22 21.46 -6.88
N ASP A 135 -23.72 22.51 -6.21
CA ASP A 135 -23.63 23.89 -6.67
C ASP A 135 -22.17 24.39 -6.75
N GLN A 136 -21.34 24.06 -5.74
CA GLN A 136 -19.90 24.42 -5.74
C GLN A 136 -19.14 23.70 -6.88
N LEU A 137 -19.46 22.44 -7.20
CA LEU A 137 -18.85 21.73 -8.32
C LEU A 137 -19.19 22.39 -9.65
N GLY A 138 -20.45 22.82 -9.84
CA GLY A 138 -20.88 23.54 -11.02
C GLY A 138 -20.20 24.93 -11.16
N ALA A 139 -20.09 25.67 -10.06
CA ALA A 139 -19.40 26.95 -10.03
C ALA A 139 -17.91 26.81 -10.39
N LEU A 140 -17.22 25.81 -9.82
CA LEU A 140 -15.80 25.57 -10.09
C LEU A 140 -15.56 25.10 -11.53
N GLU A 141 -16.48 24.39 -12.14
CA GLU A 141 -16.40 24.05 -13.56
C GLU A 141 -16.36 25.32 -14.43
N ALA A 142 -17.24 26.28 -14.14
CA ALA A 142 -17.30 27.56 -14.87
C ALA A 142 -16.08 28.45 -14.59
N ASP A 143 -15.67 28.56 -13.31
CA ASP A 143 -14.66 29.52 -12.86
C ASP A 143 -13.22 29.03 -13.07
N ARG A 144 -12.99 27.72 -12.92
CA ARG A 144 -11.65 27.11 -12.88
C ARG A 144 -11.38 26.16 -14.05
N GLY A 145 -12.41 25.80 -14.82
CA GLY A 145 -12.27 24.91 -15.95
C GLY A 145 -11.87 23.49 -15.56
N THR A 146 -12.54 22.92 -14.57
CA THR A 146 -12.30 21.53 -14.12
C THR A 146 -12.74 20.49 -15.13
N ALA A 147 -13.40 20.91 -16.22
CA ALA A 147 -13.98 20.06 -17.26
C ALA A 147 -14.97 19.00 -16.71
N GLY A 148 -15.59 19.32 -15.58
CA GLY A 148 -16.49 18.41 -14.89
C GLY A 148 -15.80 17.19 -14.27
N ASN A 149 -14.50 17.13 -14.15
CA ASN A 149 -13.75 15.99 -13.62
C ASN A 149 -13.55 16.13 -12.11
N TYR A 150 -14.07 15.20 -11.34
CA TYR A 150 -13.95 15.21 -9.88
C TYR A 150 -13.65 13.84 -9.31
N ALA A 151 -12.73 13.80 -8.34
CA ALA A 151 -12.51 12.69 -7.45
C ALA A 151 -13.11 12.99 -6.06
N PHE A 152 -13.80 12.00 -5.48
CA PHE A 152 -14.39 12.08 -4.14
C PHE A 152 -13.58 11.22 -3.19
N TYR A 153 -12.83 11.83 -2.29
CA TYR A 153 -11.97 11.14 -1.33
C TYR A 153 -12.70 10.95 0.00
N LEU A 154 -13.01 9.71 0.36
CA LEU A 154 -13.71 9.36 1.59
C LEU A 154 -12.70 9.14 2.74
N SER A 155 -12.23 10.26 3.33
CA SER A 155 -11.37 10.23 4.54
C SER A 155 -12.24 10.23 5.82
N ILE A 156 -13.17 9.28 5.90
CA ILE A 156 -14.24 9.16 6.89
C ILE A 156 -14.34 7.71 7.38
N PRO A 157 -15.06 7.43 8.49
CA PRO A 157 -15.33 6.06 8.90
C PRO A 157 -16.05 5.26 7.81
N PRO A 158 -15.74 3.96 7.65
CA PRO A 158 -16.37 3.11 6.63
C PRO A 158 -17.90 3.03 6.75
N ASP A 159 -18.45 3.11 7.96
CA ASP A 159 -19.88 3.07 8.22
C ASP A 159 -20.64 4.25 7.56
N ASP A 160 -19.95 5.35 7.28
CA ASP A 160 -20.51 6.52 6.62
C ASP A 160 -20.47 6.44 5.08
N PHE A 161 -19.70 5.49 4.50
CA PHE A 161 -19.57 5.36 3.04
C PHE A 161 -20.90 5.17 2.32
N PRO A 162 -21.82 4.27 2.79
CA PRO A 162 -23.11 4.08 2.16
C PRO A 162 -23.93 5.36 2.09
N THR A 163 -23.89 6.15 3.16
CA THR A 163 -24.65 7.40 3.27
C THR A 163 -24.11 8.44 2.30
N VAL A 164 -22.79 8.65 2.29
CA VAL A 164 -22.14 9.60 1.37
C VAL A 164 -22.37 9.19 -0.10
N CYS A 165 -22.20 7.92 -0.45
CA CYS A 165 -22.44 7.43 -1.80
C CYS A 165 -23.89 7.69 -2.27
N ARG A 166 -24.89 7.45 -1.41
CA ARG A 166 -26.31 7.72 -1.73
C ARG A 166 -26.57 9.20 -1.97
N HIS A 167 -26.01 10.09 -1.14
CA HIS A 167 -26.18 11.54 -1.33
C HIS A 167 -25.47 12.05 -2.59
N LEU A 168 -24.28 11.54 -2.90
CA LEU A 168 -23.59 11.86 -4.16
C LEU A 168 -24.40 11.45 -5.39
N ASP A 169 -25.07 10.29 -5.36
CA ASP A 169 -25.93 9.85 -6.46
C ASP A 169 -27.24 10.68 -6.52
N ARG A 170 -27.86 10.96 -5.38
CA ARG A 170 -29.08 11.80 -5.27
C ARG A 170 -28.87 13.17 -5.90
N THR A 171 -27.75 13.83 -5.60
CA THR A 171 -27.44 15.18 -6.12
C THR A 171 -26.87 15.18 -7.54
N GLY A 172 -26.66 14.00 -8.14
CA GLY A 172 -26.07 13.87 -9.47
C GLY A 172 -24.56 14.15 -9.51
N CYS A 173 -23.88 14.31 -8.37
CA CYS A 173 -22.43 14.52 -8.31
C CYS A 173 -21.64 13.35 -8.91
N THR A 174 -22.22 12.16 -8.98
CA THR A 174 -21.63 10.96 -9.61
C THR A 174 -21.64 10.99 -11.14
N ARG A 175 -22.33 11.97 -11.74
CA ARG A 175 -22.48 12.16 -13.18
C ARG A 175 -21.90 13.51 -13.59
N GLY A 176 -21.41 13.60 -14.81
CA GLY A 176 -20.88 14.85 -15.35
C GLY A 176 -21.14 15.02 -16.82
N PRO A 177 -20.68 16.12 -17.43
CA PRO A 177 -20.74 16.33 -18.88
C PRO A 177 -20.14 15.17 -19.65
N GLU A 178 -20.51 15.03 -20.92
CA GLU A 178 -19.95 14.01 -21.79
C GLU A 178 -18.42 14.14 -21.89
N GLY A 179 -17.70 13.03 -21.72
CA GLY A 179 -16.24 13.00 -21.71
C GLY A 179 -15.60 13.31 -20.35
N SER A 180 -16.39 13.73 -19.34
CA SER A 180 -15.88 13.89 -17.98
C SER A 180 -15.83 12.56 -17.21
N TRP A 181 -15.06 12.55 -16.13
CA TRP A 181 -14.98 11.40 -15.24
C TRP A 181 -15.37 11.76 -13.80
N ARG A 182 -15.88 10.76 -13.09
CA ARG A 182 -16.16 10.79 -11.65
C ARG A 182 -15.48 9.58 -11.01
N ARG A 183 -14.69 9.81 -9.96
CA ARG A 183 -13.94 8.76 -9.27
C ARG A 183 -14.17 8.84 -7.77
N VAL A 184 -14.21 7.70 -7.12
CA VAL A 184 -14.26 7.63 -5.66
C VAL A 184 -12.98 6.99 -5.13
N VAL A 185 -12.46 7.57 -4.06
CA VAL A 185 -11.26 7.07 -3.35
C VAL A 185 -11.70 6.64 -1.96
N ILE A 186 -11.41 5.39 -1.63
CA ILE A 186 -11.78 4.78 -0.34
C ILE A 186 -10.51 4.35 0.39
N GLU A 187 -10.47 4.69 1.67
CA GLU A 187 -9.41 4.26 2.59
C GLU A 187 -9.74 2.91 3.24
N LYS A 188 -8.70 2.23 3.70
CA LYS A 188 -8.89 1.07 4.57
C LYS A 188 -9.52 1.49 5.92
N PRO A 189 -10.25 0.58 6.58
CA PRO A 189 -10.50 -0.83 6.24
C PRO A 189 -11.59 -1.03 5.19
N PHE A 190 -11.41 -2.06 4.35
CA PHE A 190 -12.42 -2.48 3.36
C PHE A 190 -13.27 -3.61 3.95
N GLY A 191 -14.13 -3.26 4.89
CA GLY A 191 -14.83 -4.21 5.75
C GLY A 191 -13.97 -4.70 6.92
N HIS A 192 -14.56 -5.55 7.77
CA HIS A 192 -13.91 -6.20 8.91
C HIS A 192 -13.94 -7.73 8.82
N ASP A 193 -14.66 -8.26 7.81
CA ASP A 193 -14.77 -9.65 7.37
C ASP A 193 -15.23 -9.69 5.90
N LEU A 194 -15.35 -10.89 5.34
CA LEU A 194 -15.79 -11.08 3.95
C LEU A 194 -17.21 -10.55 3.70
N ALA A 195 -18.12 -10.70 4.67
CA ALA A 195 -19.51 -10.31 4.50
C ALA A 195 -19.62 -8.78 4.39
N SER A 196 -19.01 -8.06 5.32
CA SER A 196 -18.99 -6.59 5.34
C SER A 196 -18.21 -6.00 4.16
N ALA A 197 -17.13 -6.67 3.71
CA ALA A 197 -16.42 -6.26 2.50
C ALA A 197 -17.30 -6.36 1.24
N ARG A 198 -18.07 -7.43 1.11
CA ARG A 198 -19.03 -7.59 0.01
C ARG A 198 -20.14 -6.56 0.05
N GLU A 199 -20.67 -6.27 1.24
CA GLU A 199 -21.67 -5.23 1.42
C GLU A 199 -21.13 -3.85 1.00
N LEU A 200 -19.92 -3.50 1.46
CA LEU A 200 -19.26 -2.27 1.05
C LEU A 200 -19.04 -2.20 -0.47
N ASN A 201 -18.55 -3.29 -1.07
CA ASN A 201 -18.35 -3.36 -2.51
C ASN A 201 -19.67 -3.20 -3.28
N ALA A 202 -20.76 -3.80 -2.80
CA ALA A 202 -22.08 -3.68 -3.41
C ALA A 202 -22.62 -2.25 -3.34
N VAL A 203 -22.47 -1.58 -2.20
CA VAL A 203 -22.91 -0.19 -2.01
C VAL A 203 -22.15 0.76 -2.92
N VAL A 204 -20.81 0.67 -2.93
CA VAL A 204 -19.98 1.55 -3.75
C VAL A 204 -20.19 1.25 -5.24
N GLY A 205 -20.26 -0.04 -5.61
CA GLY A 205 -20.46 -0.50 -6.99
C GLY A 205 -21.85 -0.17 -7.56
N ALA A 206 -22.85 0.08 -6.72
CA ALA A 206 -24.17 0.57 -7.16
C ALA A 206 -24.12 2.03 -7.68
N VAL A 207 -23.11 2.80 -7.23
CA VAL A 207 -22.99 4.23 -7.52
C VAL A 207 -21.84 4.52 -8.48
N PHE A 208 -20.70 3.82 -8.30
CA PHE A 208 -19.48 4.01 -9.11
C PHE A 208 -19.10 2.71 -9.81
N PRO A 209 -18.85 2.70 -11.12
CA PRO A 209 -18.29 1.53 -11.81
C PRO A 209 -16.90 1.20 -11.25
N GLU A 210 -16.52 -0.08 -11.25
CA GLU A 210 -15.26 -0.57 -10.63
C GLU A 210 -14.01 0.20 -11.11
N ASP A 211 -13.95 0.58 -12.38
CA ASP A 211 -12.84 1.35 -12.95
C ASP A 211 -12.76 2.79 -12.41
N SER A 212 -13.78 3.25 -11.74
CA SER A 212 -13.84 4.56 -11.07
C SER A 212 -13.64 4.47 -9.56
N VAL A 213 -13.42 3.26 -9.01
CA VAL A 213 -13.20 3.03 -7.58
C VAL A 213 -11.71 2.81 -7.29
N PHE A 214 -11.12 3.68 -6.49
CA PHE A 214 -9.72 3.66 -6.11
C PHE A 214 -9.59 3.32 -4.62
N ARG A 215 -9.30 2.05 -4.32
CA ARG A 215 -9.08 1.57 -2.94
C ARG A 215 -7.63 1.80 -2.55
N ILE A 216 -7.40 2.60 -1.52
CA ILE A 216 -6.04 2.96 -1.08
C ILE A 216 -5.40 1.83 -0.28
N ASP A 217 -4.37 1.23 -0.85
CA ASP A 217 -3.31 0.56 -0.09
C ASP A 217 -2.01 1.35 -0.29
N HIS A 218 -1.65 2.16 0.69
CA HIS A 218 -0.51 3.07 0.58
C HIS A 218 0.85 2.36 0.44
N TYR A 219 0.94 1.05 0.73
CA TYR A 219 2.15 0.27 0.46
C TYR A 219 2.38 0.09 -1.04
N LEU A 220 1.32 -0.06 -1.83
CA LEU A 220 1.44 -0.17 -3.29
C LEU A 220 1.95 1.13 -3.94
N GLY A 221 1.75 2.27 -3.28
CA GLY A 221 2.30 3.56 -3.72
C GLY A 221 3.81 3.74 -3.45
N LYS A 222 4.47 2.83 -2.71
CA LYS A 222 5.91 2.93 -2.43
C LYS A 222 6.75 2.50 -3.62
N GLU A 223 7.78 3.28 -3.96
CA GLU A 223 8.71 2.98 -5.06
C GLU A 223 9.39 1.60 -4.90
N THR A 224 9.77 1.24 -3.69
CA THR A 224 10.39 -0.05 -3.37
C THR A 224 9.44 -1.23 -3.58
N VAL A 225 8.14 -1.05 -3.41
CA VAL A 225 7.13 -2.07 -3.70
C VAL A 225 6.95 -2.22 -5.21
N GLN A 226 6.88 -1.11 -5.95
CA GLN A 226 6.81 -1.15 -7.41
C GLN A 226 8.08 -1.74 -8.03
N ASN A 227 9.23 -1.52 -7.39
CA ASN A 227 10.49 -2.09 -7.83
C ASN A 227 10.53 -3.63 -7.79
N ILE A 228 9.66 -4.29 -7.05
CA ILE A 228 9.54 -5.76 -7.11
C ILE A 228 9.31 -6.22 -8.55
N LEU A 229 8.44 -5.51 -9.29
CA LEU A 229 8.15 -5.82 -10.67
C LEU A 229 9.35 -5.58 -11.59
N ALA A 230 10.04 -4.46 -11.41
CA ALA A 230 11.26 -4.16 -12.17
C ALA A 230 12.39 -5.17 -11.86
N LEU A 231 12.59 -5.50 -10.58
CA LEU A 231 13.58 -6.47 -10.13
C LEU A 231 13.33 -7.84 -10.77
N ARG A 232 12.09 -8.29 -10.82
CA ARG A 232 11.71 -9.58 -11.39
C ARG A 232 11.77 -9.56 -12.92
N PHE A 233 11.07 -8.66 -13.56
CA PHE A 233 10.77 -8.75 -14.99
C PHE A 233 11.74 -8.01 -15.90
N ALA A 234 12.59 -7.11 -15.36
CA ALA A 234 13.65 -6.48 -16.13
C ALA A 234 15.00 -7.20 -16.02
N ASN A 235 15.13 -8.23 -15.17
CA ASN A 235 16.42 -8.85 -14.87
C ASN A 235 16.40 -10.37 -15.09
N GLN A 236 17.06 -10.82 -16.16
CA GLN A 236 17.22 -12.24 -16.48
C GLN A 236 17.94 -13.05 -15.38
N LEU A 237 18.59 -12.39 -14.43
CA LEU A 237 19.26 -13.03 -13.32
C LEU A 237 18.27 -13.64 -12.30
N PHE A 238 17.13 -13.02 -12.08
CA PHE A 238 16.20 -13.40 -11.02
C PHE A 238 15.03 -14.25 -11.50
N GLU A 239 14.36 -13.89 -12.58
CA GLU A 239 13.13 -14.56 -13.01
C GLU A 239 13.30 -16.08 -13.26
N PRO A 240 14.38 -16.60 -13.86
CA PRO A 240 14.57 -18.05 -14.04
C PRO A 240 14.63 -18.85 -12.75
N VAL A 241 15.07 -18.23 -11.64
CA VAL A 241 15.19 -18.88 -10.32
C VAL A 241 14.02 -18.55 -9.38
N TRP A 242 13.02 -17.78 -9.85
CA TRP A 242 11.88 -17.30 -9.07
C TRP A 242 10.73 -18.31 -9.09
N ASN A 243 10.99 -19.53 -8.63
CA ASN A 243 10.03 -20.64 -8.65
C ASN A 243 10.38 -21.75 -7.67
N ALA A 244 9.50 -22.73 -7.50
CA ALA A 244 9.60 -23.84 -6.59
C ALA A 244 10.84 -24.75 -6.79
N ASN A 245 11.50 -24.73 -7.96
CA ASN A 245 12.72 -25.51 -8.15
C ASN A 245 13.91 -24.89 -7.39
N HIS A 246 13.89 -23.58 -7.15
CA HIS A 246 15.02 -22.84 -6.56
C HIS A 246 14.68 -22.20 -5.22
N VAL A 247 13.42 -21.75 -5.03
CA VAL A 247 12.97 -21.11 -3.79
C VAL A 247 12.56 -22.16 -2.77
N ASP A 248 13.05 -22.04 -1.55
CA ASP A 248 12.67 -22.89 -0.41
C ASP A 248 11.42 -22.34 0.29
N HIS A 249 11.40 -21.03 0.57
CA HIS A 249 10.26 -20.35 1.17
C HIS A 249 10.37 -18.82 0.96
N VAL A 250 9.27 -18.13 1.20
CA VAL A 250 9.21 -16.66 1.22
C VAL A 250 8.77 -16.20 2.59
N GLN A 251 9.41 -15.17 3.13
CA GLN A 251 9.00 -14.50 4.37
C GLN A 251 8.68 -13.04 4.09
N ILE A 252 7.52 -12.57 4.53
CA ILE A 252 7.09 -11.17 4.44
C ILE A 252 6.86 -10.66 5.85
N THR A 253 7.67 -9.73 6.29
CA THR A 253 7.63 -9.17 7.65
C THR A 253 7.30 -7.69 7.60
N MET A 254 6.31 -7.27 8.38
CA MET A 254 6.06 -5.87 8.70
C MET A 254 6.07 -5.71 10.23
N ALA A 255 7.16 -5.19 10.76
CA ALA A 255 7.39 -5.00 12.18
C ALA A 255 7.32 -3.53 12.54
N GLU A 256 6.67 -3.22 13.65
CA GLU A 256 6.62 -1.90 14.25
C GLU A 256 7.25 -1.94 15.65
N ASP A 257 8.08 -0.95 15.97
CA ASP A 257 8.72 -0.79 17.27
C ASP A 257 7.91 0.07 18.24
N ILE A 258 6.78 0.59 17.80
CA ILE A 258 5.84 1.40 18.59
C ILE A 258 4.68 0.56 19.15
N GLY A 259 4.10 1.01 20.28
CA GLY A 259 2.84 0.49 20.84
C GLY A 259 1.61 1.17 20.23
N LEU A 260 0.47 0.98 20.85
CA LEU A 260 -0.79 1.60 20.42
C LEU A 260 -0.89 3.07 20.84
N GLY A 261 -0.35 3.42 22.02
CA GLY A 261 -0.46 4.76 22.57
C GLY A 261 -1.91 5.21 22.68
N GLY A 262 -2.19 6.48 22.45
CA GLY A 262 -3.55 7.04 22.51
C GLY A 262 -4.59 6.48 21.53
N ARG A 263 -4.25 5.41 20.78
CA ARG A 263 -5.17 4.71 19.86
C ARG A 263 -5.61 3.33 20.35
N ALA A 264 -5.28 2.98 21.61
CA ALA A 264 -5.54 1.65 22.14
C ALA A 264 -7.03 1.27 22.04
N GLY A 265 -7.95 2.17 22.43
CA GLY A 265 -9.39 1.93 22.30
C GLY A 265 -9.91 1.84 20.88
N TYR A 266 -9.28 2.51 19.91
CA TYR A 266 -9.63 2.39 18.49
C TYR A 266 -9.13 1.07 17.89
N TYR A 267 -7.97 0.60 18.33
CA TYR A 267 -7.36 -0.63 17.82
C TYR A 267 -8.05 -1.90 18.34
N ASP A 268 -8.74 -1.78 19.48
CA ASP A 268 -9.46 -2.89 20.07
C ASP A 268 -10.57 -3.40 19.12
N GLY A 269 -10.61 -4.70 18.91
CA GLY A 269 -11.48 -5.34 17.92
C GLY A 269 -10.95 -5.32 16.48
N ILE A 270 -9.92 -4.53 16.15
CA ILE A 270 -9.29 -4.54 14.82
C ILE A 270 -8.23 -5.65 14.77
N GLY A 271 -7.17 -5.53 15.54
CA GLY A 271 -6.08 -6.50 15.59
C GLY A 271 -5.06 -6.40 14.43
N ALA A 272 -3.90 -6.99 14.65
CA ALA A 272 -2.78 -6.94 13.71
C ALA A 272 -3.07 -7.65 12.36
N ALA A 273 -3.87 -8.71 12.40
CA ALA A 273 -4.23 -9.46 11.21
C ALA A 273 -5.10 -8.64 10.26
N ARG A 274 -6.16 -8.00 10.76
CA ARG A 274 -7.02 -7.13 9.96
C ARG A 274 -6.30 -5.85 9.54
N ASP A 275 -5.51 -5.25 10.44
CA ASP A 275 -4.82 -3.98 10.16
C ASP A 275 -3.76 -4.12 9.08
N VAL A 276 -3.04 -5.25 8.99
CA VAL A 276 -1.83 -5.37 8.18
C VAL A 276 -1.82 -6.58 7.25
N ILE A 277 -2.19 -7.78 7.71
CA ILE A 277 -2.10 -8.99 6.89
C ILE A 277 -3.12 -8.94 5.76
N GLN A 278 -4.38 -8.64 6.08
CA GLN A 278 -5.52 -8.65 5.15
C GLN A 278 -5.29 -7.77 3.91
N ASN A 279 -4.52 -6.73 4.07
CA ASN A 279 -4.25 -5.73 3.02
C ASN A 279 -2.78 -5.78 2.57
N HIS A 280 -1.91 -5.05 3.24
CA HIS A 280 -0.53 -4.82 2.81
C HIS A 280 0.27 -6.11 2.54
N LEU A 281 0.26 -7.09 3.47
CA LEU A 281 1.11 -8.28 3.30
C LEU A 281 0.59 -9.22 2.23
N ILE A 282 -0.73 -9.38 2.09
CA ILE A 282 -1.31 -10.17 1.02
C ILE A 282 -1.07 -9.50 -0.35
N GLN A 283 -1.14 -8.17 -0.44
CA GLN A 283 -0.79 -7.45 -1.66
C GLN A 283 0.69 -7.60 -2.02
N LEU A 284 1.61 -7.49 -1.05
CA LEU A 284 3.03 -7.74 -1.27
C LEU A 284 3.28 -9.18 -1.72
N MET A 285 2.61 -10.16 -1.11
CA MET A 285 2.67 -11.55 -1.52
C MET A 285 2.19 -11.72 -2.97
N ALA A 286 1.10 -11.09 -3.36
CA ALA A 286 0.59 -11.17 -4.73
C ALA A 286 1.61 -10.65 -5.76
N LEU A 287 2.27 -9.52 -5.49
CA LEU A 287 3.34 -8.97 -6.35
C LEU A 287 4.57 -9.88 -6.44
N VAL A 288 4.92 -10.54 -5.34
CA VAL A 288 6.04 -11.51 -5.32
C VAL A 288 5.69 -12.78 -6.10
N ALA A 289 4.44 -13.23 -6.00
CA ALA A 289 4.03 -14.53 -6.52
C ALA A 289 3.42 -14.52 -7.92
N MET A 290 3.03 -13.35 -8.46
CA MET A 290 2.38 -13.25 -9.76
C MET A 290 3.26 -13.71 -10.92
N GLU A 291 2.64 -14.12 -12.02
CA GLU A 291 3.33 -14.34 -13.29
C GLU A 291 3.67 -13.01 -13.96
N GLU A 292 4.54 -13.05 -14.96
CA GLU A 292 4.85 -11.90 -15.79
C GLU A 292 3.56 -11.43 -16.50
N PRO A 293 3.12 -10.18 -16.34
CA PRO A 293 1.95 -9.68 -17.03
C PRO A 293 2.27 -9.47 -18.52
N THR A 294 1.25 -9.55 -19.38
CA THR A 294 1.41 -9.34 -20.83
C THR A 294 1.92 -7.95 -21.18
N ASP A 295 1.61 -6.97 -20.34
CA ASP A 295 2.10 -5.60 -20.38
C ASP A 295 1.92 -4.96 -18.98
N PHE A 296 2.41 -3.73 -18.79
CA PHE A 296 2.25 -3.00 -17.53
C PHE A 296 0.96 -2.18 -17.44
N SER A 297 -0.09 -2.59 -18.15
CA SER A 297 -1.43 -2.00 -17.97
C SER A 297 -2.03 -2.43 -16.62
N ALA A 298 -2.94 -1.59 -16.11
CA ALA A 298 -3.65 -1.92 -14.87
C ALA A 298 -4.44 -3.23 -14.98
N ALA A 299 -5.04 -3.49 -16.13
CA ALA A 299 -5.81 -4.72 -16.37
C ALA A 299 -4.92 -5.96 -16.30
N ALA A 300 -3.76 -5.96 -16.94
CA ALA A 300 -2.82 -7.08 -16.93
C ALA A 300 -2.24 -7.34 -15.54
N LEU A 301 -1.81 -6.26 -14.83
CA LEU A 301 -1.28 -6.38 -13.47
C LEU A 301 -2.32 -6.92 -12.48
N ARG A 302 -3.54 -6.40 -12.52
CA ARG A 302 -4.66 -6.85 -11.67
C ARG A 302 -5.05 -8.30 -11.96
N ALA A 303 -5.06 -8.69 -13.23
CA ALA A 303 -5.37 -10.07 -13.63
C ALA A 303 -4.37 -11.06 -13.02
N GLU A 304 -3.07 -10.77 -13.09
CA GLU A 304 -2.04 -11.65 -12.52
C GLU A 304 -2.09 -11.69 -10.99
N LYS A 305 -2.31 -10.56 -10.31
CA LYS A 305 -2.50 -10.53 -8.85
C LYS A 305 -3.72 -11.33 -8.42
N THR A 306 -4.87 -11.13 -9.09
CA THR A 306 -6.11 -11.86 -8.81
C THR A 306 -5.90 -13.36 -8.98
N LYS A 307 -5.24 -13.78 -10.06
CA LYS A 307 -4.93 -15.21 -10.33
C LYS A 307 -4.08 -15.83 -9.22
N VAL A 308 -3.12 -15.10 -8.66
CA VAL A 308 -2.37 -15.56 -7.49
C VAL A 308 -3.30 -15.78 -6.30
N LEU A 309 -4.09 -14.76 -5.94
CA LEU A 309 -4.99 -14.82 -4.79
C LEU A 309 -6.03 -15.94 -4.92
N GLU A 310 -6.58 -16.17 -6.12
CA GLU A 310 -7.49 -17.28 -6.41
C GLU A 310 -6.82 -18.66 -6.26
N SER A 311 -5.50 -18.72 -6.46
CA SER A 311 -4.71 -19.95 -6.31
C SER A 311 -4.12 -20.11 -4.90
N THR A 312 -4.41 -19.20 -3.98
CA THR A 312 -3.85 -19.19 -2.64
C THR A 312 -4.82 -19.80 -1.62
N SER A 313 -4.30 -20.57 -0.70
CA SER A 313 -5.03 -21.05 0.47
C SER A 313 -4.20 -20.91 1.75
N LEU A 314 -4.87 -21.02 2.90
CA LEU A 314 -4.19 -21.23 4.18
C LEU A 314 -3.53 -22.60 4.20
N ALA A 315 -2.32 -22.68 4.75
CA ALA A 315 -1.74 -23.95 5.14
C ALA A 315 -2.52 -24.51 6.33
N LEU A 316 -2.80 -25.81 6.35
CA LEU A 316 -3.62 -26.46 7.37
C LEU A 316 -2.81 -27.50 8.16
N PRO A 317 -3.12 -27.75 9.43
CA PRO A 317 -4.19 -27.09 10.22
C PRO A 317 -3.81 -25.68 10.70
N ILE A 318 -4.78 -24.79 10.86
CA ILE A 318 -4.57 -23.38 11.24
C ILE A 318 -3.83 -23.27 12.58
N ALA A 319 -4.17 -24.09 13.56
CA ALA A 319 -3.52 -24.12 14.87
C ALA A 319 -2.00 -24.39 14.83
N GLU A 320 -1.48 -24.92 13.71
CA GLU A 320 -0.05 -25.19 13.50
C GLU A 320 0.63 -24.20 12.56
N THR A 321 -0.15 -23.45 11.81
CA THR A 321 0.31 -22.61 10.70
C THR A 321 -0.03 -21.13 10.87
N ALA A 322 -0.74 -20.79 11.96
CA ALA A 322 -1.04 -19.44 12.37
C ALA A 322 -0.73 -19.22 13.85
N ALA A 323 -0.29 -18.01 14.21
CA ALA A 323 -0.03 -17.61 15.59
C ALA A 323 -0.45 -16.17 15.81
N ARG A 324 -0.93 -15.88 17.04
CA ARG A 324 -1.26 -14.52 17.49
C ARG A 324 -0.63 -14.21 18.84
N GLY A 325 -0.42 -12.92 19.11
CA GLY A 325 0.14 -12.52 20.38
C GLY A 325 -0.22 -11.11 20.80
N GLN A 326 -0.01 -10.81 22.09
CA GLN A 326 -0.13 -9.49 22.67
C GLN A 326 1.20 -9.11 23.31
N TYR A 327 1.67 -7.86 23.12
CA TYR A 327 2.91 -7.43 23.78
C TYR A 327 2.69 -7.21 25.28
N ALA A 328 3.61 -7.75 26.05
CA ALA A 328 3.80 -7.44 27.47
C ALA A 328 4.79 -6.29 27.63
N GLY A 329 4.85 -5.71 28.82
CA GLY A 329 5.87 -4.73 29.15
C GLY A 329 7.29 -5.29 28.95
N GLY A 330 8.23 -4.41 28.67
CA GLY A 330 9.62 -4.81 28.40
C GLY A 330 10.51 -3.63 28.08
N TRP A 331 11.55 -3.86 27.31
CA TRP A 331 12.52 -2.85 26.91
C TRP A 331 12.48 -2.64 25.40
N GLN A 332 12.25 -1.40 24.95
CA GLN A 332 12.35 -1.00 23.56
C GLN A 332 13.66 -0.19 23.39
N GLY A 333 14.71 -0.84 22.92
CA GLY A 333 16.04 -0.25 23.01
C GLY A 333 16.46 -0.04 24.46
N SER A 334 16.68 1.21 24.87
CA SER A 334 17.03 1.60 26.25
C SER A 334 15.84 2.06 27.10
N GLU A 335 14.63 2.12 26.53
CA GLU A 335 13.44 2.63 27.22
C GLU A 335 12.58 1.48 27.76
N GLN A 336 12.13 1.59 29.01
CA GLN A 336 11.15 0.68 29.56
C GLN A 336 9.76 1.09 29.06
N VAL A 337 9.00 0.13 28.53
CA VAL A 337 7.67 0.36 27.96
C VAL A 337 6.62 -0.51 28.62
N VAL A 338 5.40 0.01 28.67
CA VAL A 338 4.24 -0.70 29.25
C VAL A 338 3.75 -1.82 28.33
N GLY A 339 3.07 -2.80 28.91
CA GLY A 339 2.37 -3.82 28.17
C GLY A 339 1.03 -3.31 27.60
N LEU A 340 0.46 -4.06 26.66
CA LEU A 340 -0.80 -3.72 26.01
C LEU A 340 -1.93 -3.47 27.02
N LYS A 341 -2.02 -4.33 28.04
CA LYS A 341 -3.08 -4.24 29.07
C LYS A 341 -2.97 -3.03 29.97
N ASP A 342 -1.81 -2.38 29.97
CA ASP A 342 -1.53 -1.17 30.74
C ASP A 342 -1.59 0.11 29.88
N GLU A 343 -1.87 -0.03 28.56
CA GLU A 343 -2.05 1.11 27.67
C GLU A 343 -3.38 1.84 27.98
N GLU A 344 -3.34 3.17 27.99
CA GLU A 344 -4.50 4.00 28.27
C GLU A 344 -5.62 3.77 27.24
N GLY A 345 -6.84 3.49 27.71
CA GLY A 345 -8.02 3.27 26.88
C GLY A 345 -8.13 1.87 26.28
N TYR A 346 -7.24 0.92 26.60
CA TYR A 346 -7.36 -0.47 26.21
C TYR A 346 -8.18 -1.29 27.24
N ASP A 347 -9.05 -2.19 26.76
CA ASP A 347 -9.75 -3.14 27.64
C ASP A 347 -8.80 -4.31 28.02
N PRO A 348 -8.36 -4.44 29.29
CA PRO A 348 -7.45 -5.51 29.70
C PRO A 348 -8.01 -6.93 29.51
N SER A 349 -9.34 -7.08 29.34
CA SER A 349 -10.00 -8.36 29.04
C SER A 349 -10.02 -8.72 27.56
N SER A 350 -9.69 -7.77 26.69
CA SER A 350 -9.71 -7.97 25.24
C SER A 350 -8.69 -9.02 24.79
N ALA A 351 -9.10 -9.82 23.82
CA ALA A 351 -8.30 -10.81 23.11
C ALA A 351 -7.75 -10.30 21.77
N THR A 352 -7.87 -9.00 21.49
CA THR A 352 -7.36 -8.40 20.25
C THR A 352 -5.84 -8.55 20.19
N GLU A 353 -5.35 -9.16 19.14
CA GLU A 353 -3.93 -9.42 18.94
C GLU A 353 -3.18 -8.19 18.43
N THR A 354 -1.94 -8.02 18.91
CA THR A 354 -0.99 -7.01 18.42
C THR A 354 0.15 -7.61 17.60
N TYR A 355 0.13 -8.93 17.47
CA TYR A 355 1.01 -9.71 16.61
C TYR A 355 0.19 -10.81 15.92
N ALA A 356 0.45 -11.00 14.64
CA ALA A 356 -0.13 -12.06 13.85
C ALA A 356 0.91 -12.66 12.90
N ALA A 357 0.89 -13.98 12.76
CA ALA A 357 1.65 -14.71 11.74
C ALA A 357 0.75 -15.77 11.11
N ILE A 358 0.84 -15.94 9.79
CA ILE A 358 0.12 -16.96 9.04
C ILE A 358 1.02 -17.58 7.98
N THR A 359 0.69 -18.80 7.58
CA THR A 359 1.32 -19.48 6.45
C THR A 359 0.32 -19.66 5.32
N LEU A 360 0.71 -19.23 4.13
CA LEU A 360 -0.08 -19.37 2.91
C LEU A 360 0.63 -20.27 1.91
N GLU A 361 -0.14 -20.95 1.09
CA GLU A 361 0.32 -21.81 0.00
C GLU A 361 -0.30 -21.36 -1.32
N VAL A 362 0.52 -21.24 -2.36
CA VAL A 362 0.06 -20.86 -3.71
C VAL A 362 0.04 -22.11 -4.59
N HIS A 363 -1.15 -22.57 -4.95
CA HIS A 363 -1.38 -23.81 -5.68
C HIS A 363 -1.27 -23.62 -7.20
N ASN A 364 -0.08 -23.30 -7.66
CA ASN A 364 0.26 -23.24 -9.08
C ASN A 364 1.62 -23.90 -9.34
N ARG A 365 1.98 -24.06 -10.62
CA ARG A 365 3.24 -24.72 -11.00
C ARG A 365 4.48 -23.98 -10.49
N ARG A 366 4.41 -22.64 -10.43
CA ARG A 366 5.53 -21.80 -9.98
C ARG A 366 5.85 -22.02 -8.51
N TRP A 367 4.84 -22.18 -7.66
CA TRP A 367 4.98 -22.10 -6.21
C TRP A 367 4.59 -23.37 -5.45
N ALA A 368 4.20 -24.46 -6.14
CA ALA A 368 3.79 -25.70 -5.47
C ALA A 368 4.84 -26.18 -4.47
N GLY A 369 4.45 -26.30 -3.19
CA GLY A 369 5.32 -26.72 -2.10
C GLY A 369 6.27 -25.65 -1.55
N VAL A 370 6.10 -24.37 -1.94
CA VAL A 370 6.83 -23.23 -1.37
C VAL A 370 5.89 -22.49 -0.41
N PRO A 371 6.11 -22.53 0.90
CA PRO A 371 5.31 -21.78 1.86
C PRO A 371 5.66 -20.30 1.83
N PHE A 372 4.62 -19.48 2.00
CA PHE A 372 4.72 -18.04 2.21
C PHE A 372 4.37 -17.73 3.66
N TYR A 373 5.34 -17.26 4.42
CA TYR A 373 5.20 -16.90 5.83
C TYR A 373 5.01 -15.38 5.93
N LEU A 374 3.86 -14.95 6.41
CA LEU A 374 3.52 -13.55 6.62
C LEU A 374 3.47 -13.27 8.11
N ARG A 375 4.12 -12.21 8.59
CA ARG A 375 4.00 -11.76 9.97
C ARG A 375 3.99 -10.25 10.11
N THR A 376 3.27 -9.81 11.12
CA THR A 376 3.27 -8.42 11.56
C THR A 376 3.14 -8.33 13.07
N GLY A 377 3.57 -7.21 13.66
CA GLY A 377 3.37 -6.97 15.08
C GLY A 377 3.88 -5.63 15.54
N LYS A 378 3.38 -5.21 16.72
CA LYS A 378 3.77 -3.99 17.41
C LYS A 378 4.76 -4.28 18.52
N ARG A 379 5.52 -3.27 18.98
CA ARG A 379 6.58 -3.44 20.00
C ARG A 379 7.58 -4.54 19.64
N LEU A 380 7.83 -4.77 18.35
CA LEU A 380 8.87 -5.68 17.91
C LEU A 380 10.26 -5.03 17.99
N GLY A 381 11.31 -5.80 17.79
CA GLY A 381 12.71 -5.39 18.02
C GLY A 381 13.14 -4.14 17.27
N ARG A 382 12.59 -3.90 16.07
CA ARG A 382 12.76 -2.67 15.31
C ARG A 382 11.66 -2.50 14.27
N ARG A 383 11.48 -1.27 13.80
CA ARG A 383 10.60 -0.99 12.66
C ARG A 383 11.26 -1.45 11.36
N VAL A 384 10.58 -2.35 10.64
CA VAL A 384 11.05 -2.84 9.34
C VAL A 384 9.91 -3.43 8.53
N THR A 385 9.94 -3.21 7.22
CA THR A 385 9.15 -4.00 6.26
C THR A 385 10.10 -4.58 5.24
N GLU A 386 10.14 -5.91 5.15
CA GLU A 386 10.99 -6.62 4.20
C GLU A 386 10.32 -7.87 3.64
N ILE A 387 10.76 -8.24 2.45
CA ILE A 387 10.41 -9.50 1.78
C ILE A 387 11.70 -10.28 1.58
N ALA A 388 11.77 -11.48 2.14
CA ALA A 388 12.93 -12.36 1.99
C ALA A 388 12.53 -13.58 1.15
N VAL A 389 13.12 -13.71 -0.02
CA VAL A 389 13.06 -14.92 -0.85
C VAL A 389 14.27 -15.76 -0.53
N VAL A 390 14.04 -16.88 0.15
CA VAL A 390 15.10 -17.79 0.61
C VAL A 390 15.21 -18.94 -0.37
N PHE A 391 16.39 -19.13 -0.92
CA PHE A 391 16.65 -20.15 -1.92
C PHE A 391 16.97 -21.51 -1.27
N ARG A 392 16.71 -22.59 -2.00
CA ARG A 392 17.11 -23.94 -1.59
C ARG A 392 18.62 -24.03 -1.39
N ARG A 393 19.03 -24.87 -0.48
CA ARG A 393 20.47 -25.19 -0.34
C ARG A 393 20.97 -25.84 -1.61
N ALA A 394 22.24 -25.61 -1.93
CA ALA A 394 22.90 -26.32 -3.00
C ALA A 394 22.77 -27.85 -2.75
N PRO A 395 22.36 -28.65 -3.76
CA PRO A 395 22.12 -30.08 -3.58
C PRO A 395 23.41 -30.84 -3.25
N HIS A 396 24.56 -30.26 -3.59
CA HIS A 396 25.88 -30.77 -3.28
C HIS A 396 26.86 -29.62 -3.08
N LEU A 397 27.71 -29.72 -2.07
CA LEU A 397 28.82 -28.82 -1.83
C LEU A 397 30.13 -29.64 -1.90
N PRO A 398 31.08 -29.26 -2.76
CA PRO A 398 32.37 -29.96 -2.86
C PRO A 398 33.36 -29.55 -1.75
N PHE A 399 32.86 -28.98 -0.65
CA PHE A 399 33.61 -28.49 0.50
C PHE A 399 33.35 -29.37 1.71
N ASP A 400 34.37 -29.59 2.53
CA ASP A 400 34.17 -30.27 3.83
C ASP A 400 33.25 -29.46 4.75
N ALA A 401 32.51 -30.15 5.62
CA ALA A 401 31.56 -29.51 6.53
C ALA A 401 32.20 -28.43 7.41
N THR A 402 33.47 -28.60 7.77
CA THR A 402 34.24 -27.61 8.55
C THR A 402 34.50 -26.31 7.79
N MET A 403 34.57 -26.38 6.45
CA MET A 403 34.81 -25.22 5.58
C MET A 403 33.53 -24.36 5.37
N THR A 404 32.37 -24.92 5.67
CA THR A 404 31.05 -24.32 5.39
C THR A 404 30.18 -24.19 6.64
N GLN A 405 30.75 -24.23 7.85
CA GLN A 405 29.99 -24.17 9.11
C GLN A 405 29.10 -22.92 9.24
N GLU A 406 29.57 -21.80 8.69
CA GLU A 406 28.87 -20.51 8.74
C GLU A 406 28.11 -20.19 7.43
N LEU A 407 27.97 -21.18 6.52
CA LEU A 407 27.27 -20.99 5.26
C LEU A 407 25.77 -21.26 5.46
N GLY A 408 24.96 -20.20 5.31
CA GLY A 408 23.50 -20.27 5.30
C GLY A 408 22.93 -20.53 3.91
N GLN A 409 21.59 -20.38 3.80
CA GLN A 409 20.93 -20.37 2.50
C GLN A 409 21.11 -19.00 1.83
N ASN A 410 21.24 -19.01 0.51
CA ASN A 410 21.19 -17.78 -0.25
C ASN A 410 19.82 -17.12 -0.07
N ALA A 411 19.78 -15.81 -0.02
CA ALA A 411 18.53 -15.07 0.13
C ALA A 411 18.60 -13.75 -0.63
N LEU A 412 17.51 -13.42 -1.30
CA LEU A 412 17.24 -12.07 -1.81
C LEU A 412 16.28 -11.38 -0.86
N VAL A 413 16.69 -10.27 -0.27
CA VAL A 413 15.90 -9.48 0.67
C VAL A 413 15.57 -8.14 0.06
N ILE A 414 14.28 -7.89 -0.17
CA ILE A 414 13.77 -6.60 -0.62
C ILE A 414 13.37 -5.81 0.63
N ARG A 415 14.09 -4.73 0.92
CA ARG A 415 13.84 -3.84 2.05
C ARG A 415 12.91 -2.72 1.58
N VAL A 416 11.69 -2.72 2.12
CA VAL A 416 10.65 -1.74 1.76
C VAL A 416 10.77 -0.48 2.61
N GLN A 417 11.11 -0.62 3.89
CA GLN A 417 11.37 0.47 4.83
C GLN A 417 12.08 -0.04 6.09
N PRO A 418 12.81 0.82 6.85
CA PRO A 418 13.12 2.22 6.56
C PRO A 418 14.25 2.38 5.52
N ASP A 419 15.16 1.41 5.44
CA ASP A 419 16.36 1.44 4.61
C ASP A 419 16.06 0.80 3.25
N GLU A 420 15.49 1.59 2.34
CA GLU A 420 15.02 1.13 1.05
C GLU A 420 16.13 0.53 0.19
N GLY A 421 15.93 -0.72 -0.29
CA GLY A 421 16.96 -1.37 -1.10
C GLY A 421 16.76 -2.87 -1.30
N VAL A 422 17.79 -3.51 -1.84
CA VAL A 422 17.85 -4.95 -2.07
C VAL A 422 19.18 -5.49 -1.56
N THR A 423 19.13 -6.60 -0.80
CA THR A 423 20.30 -7.30 -0.30
C THR A 423 20.31 -8.72 -0.89
N LEU A 424 21.39 -9.09 -1.56
CA LEU A 424 21.66 -10.47 -1.96
C LEU A 424 22.67 -11.10 -1.01
N ARG A 425 22.27 -12.14 -0.27
CA ARG A 425 23.13 -12.94 0.59
C ARG A 425 23.61 -14.19 -0.14
N PHE A 426 24.94 -14.40 -0.17
CA PHE A 426 25.56 -15.57 -0.82
C PHE A 426 26.88 -15.92 -0.16
N GLY A 427 27.38 -17.15 -0.43
CA GLY A 427 28.65 -17.63 0.11
C GLY A 427 29.85 -17.06 -0.64
N SER A 428 30.87 -16.62 0.10
CA SER A 428 32.16 -16.18 -0.45
C SER A 428 33.33 -16.78 0.34
N LYS A 429 34.46 -16.97 -0.35
CA LYS A 429 35.68 -17.44 0.31
C LYS A 429 36.23 -16.38 1.25
N VAL A 430 36.54 -16.79 2.48
CA VAL A 430 37.26 -15.94 3.45
C VAL A 430 38.69 -15.69 2.96
N PRO A 431 39.21 -14.47 3.01
CA PRO A 431 40.62 -14.20 2.69
C PRO A 431 41.56 -15.01 3.57
N GLY A 432 42.58 -15.61 2.97
CA GLY A 432 43.57 -16.44 3.67
C GLY A 432 43.94 -17.71 2.91
N THR A 433 44.77 -18.56 3.51
CA THR A 433 45.31 -19.80 2.92
C THR A 433 44.32 -20.98 3.01
N ALA A 434 43.41 -20.94 3.95
CA ALA A 434 42.37 -21.97 4.10
C ALA A 434 41.18 -21.75 3.13
N MET A 435 40.57 -22.83 2.67
CA MET A 435 39.30 -22.78 1.92
C MET A 435 38.14 -22.78 2.92
N GLU A 436 37.79 -21.59 3.38
CA GLU A 436 36.64 -21.35 4.28
C GLU A 436 35.64 -20.49 3.54
N VAL A 437 34.35 -20.84 3.60
CA VAL A 437 33.27 -20.12 2.92
C VAL A 437 32.28 -19.60 3.97
N ARG A 438 31.98 -18.30 3.91
CA ARG A 438 31.01 -17.63 4.78
C ARG A 438 29.98 -16.84 3.97
N ASP A 439 28.87 -16.56 4.61
CA ASP A 439 27.88 -15.64 4.04
C ASP A 439 28.41 -14.22 3.95
N VAL A 440 28.19 -13.59 2.81
CA VAL A 440 28.43 -12.17 2.56
C VAL A 440 27.18 -11.54 1.96
N ASN A 441 27.06 -10.22 2.09
CA ASN A 441 25.96 -9.46 1.50
C ASN A 441 26.49 -8.59 0.35
N MET A 442 25.67 -8.50 -0.70
CA MET A 442 25.76 -7.47 -1.72
C MET A 442 24.53 -6.59 -1.58
N ASP A 443 24.73 -5.32 -1.25
CA ASP A 443 23.66 -4.37 -0.97
C ASP A 443 23.51 -3.35 -2.09
N PHE A 444 22.27 -3.14 -2.50
CA PHE A 444 21.83 -2.02 -3.30
C PHE A 444 20.93 -1.14 -2.42
N ALA A 445 21.28 0.13 -2.27
CA ALA A 445 20.50 1.12 -1.52
C ALA A 445 19.96 2.18 -2.48
N TYR A 446 18.65 2.45 -2.43
CA TYR A 446 18.00 3.43 -3.32
C TYR A 446 18.58 4.82 -3.15
N GLY A 447 18.76 5.29 -1.93
CA GLY A 447 19.29 6.62 -1.63
C GLY A 447 20.73 6.87 -2.08
N GLU A 448 21.49 5.81 -2.36
CA GLU A 448 22.85 5.90 -2.89
C GLU A 448 22.89 5.83 -4.42
N ALA A 449 21.95 5.09 -5.01
CA ALA A 449 21.93 4.84 -6.45
C ALA A 449 21.17 5.92 -7.25
N PHE A 450 20.18 6.55 -6.64
CA PHE A 450 19.36 7.57 -7.26
C PHE A 450 19.45 8.87 -6.47
N THR A 451 19.62 9.99 -7.18
CA THR A 451 19.68 11.35 -6.60
C THR A 451 18.28 11.94 -6.36
N GLU A 452 17.29 11.39 -7.05
CA GLU A 452 15.91 11.80 -6.89
C GLU A 452 15.33 11.27 -5.58
N SER A 453 14.71 12.16 -4.80
CA SER A 453 13.95 11.75 -3.62
C SER A 453 12.67 11.04 -4.05
N SER A 454 12.43 9.83 -3.55
CA SER A 454 11.17 9.11 -3.76
C SER A 454 9.98 9.98 -3.32
N PRO A 455 8.95 10.15 -4.16
CA PRO A 455 7.73 10.83 -3.75
C PRO A 455 7.09 10.09 -2.56
N GLU A 456 6.33 10.80 -1.76
CA GLU A 456 5.53 10.17 -0.71
C GLU A 456 4.40 9.34 -1.35
N ALA A 457 4.05 8.22 -0.74
CA ALA A 457 3.06 7.31 -1.31
C ALA A 457 1.73 7.99 -1.66
N TYR A 458 1.25 8.92 -0.83
CA TYR A 458 0.02 9.66 -1.10
C TYR A 458 0.15 10.67 -2.24
N GLU A 459 1.32 11.29 -2.46
CA GLU A 459 1.56 12.11 -3.66
C GLU A 459 1.33 11.27 -4.92
N ARG A 460 1.91 10.08 -4.96
CA ARG A 460 1.78 9.15 -6.08
C ARG A 460 0.33 8.69 -6.28
N LEU A 461 -0.31 8.23 -5.21
CA LEU A 461 -1.67 7.70 -5.30
C LEU A 461 -2.70 8.77 -5.68
N ILE A 462 -2.61 9.99 -5.13
CA ILE A 462 -3.49 11.11 -5.53
C ILE A 462 -3.30 11.44 -7.01
N LEU A 463 -2.05 11.53 -7.46
CA LEU A 463 -1.78 11.78 -8.87
C LEU A 463 -2.35 10.69 -9.77
N ASP A 464 -2.16 9.42 -9.43
CA ASP A 464 -2.70 8.28 -10.18
C ASP A 464 -4.24 8.28 -10.22
N VAL A 465 -4.90 8.68 -9.12
CA VAL A 465 -6.36 8.92 -9.11
C VAL A 465 -6.75 9.99 -10.13
N LEU A 466 -6.06 11.12 -10.16
CA LEU A 466 -6.36 12.23 -11.07
C LEU A 466 -6.06 11.85 -12.54
N LEU A 467 -5.05 11.06 -12.77
CA LEU A 467 -4.71 10.52 -14.10
C LEU A 467 -5.63 9.40 -14.57
N GLY A 468 -6.29 8.69 -13.65
CA GLY A 468 -7.06 7.48 -13.96
C GLY A 468 -6.17 6.26 -14.18
N GLU A 469 -5.11 6.15 -13.40
CA GLU A 469 -4.16 5.02 -13.42
C GLU A 469 -4.42 4.07 -12.26
N PRO A 470 -5.25 3.05 -12.44
CA PRO A 470 -5.67 2.21 -11.33
C PRO A 470 -4.71 1.04 -11.02
N SER A 471 -3.50 1.01 -11.58
CA SER A 471 -2.54 -0.11 -11.45
C SER A 471 -2.13 -0.42 -9.99
N LEU A 472 -2.08 0.60 -9.14
CA LEU A 472 -1.67 0.50 -7.74
C LEU A 472 -2.86 0.35 -6.75
N PHE A 473 -4.07 0.16 -7.26
CA PHE A 473 -5.28 0.10 -6.43
C PHE A 473 -5.90 -1.29 -6.52
N PRO A 474 -6.10 -1.96 -5.37
CA PRO A 474 -6.78 -3.25 -5.33
C PRO A 474 -8.20 -3.18 -5.88
N VAL A 475 -8.62 -4.21 -6.59
CA VAL A 475 -10.01 -4.36 -7.02
C VAL A 475 -10.86 -5.03 -5.94
N SER A 476 -12.18 -4.90 -6.03
CA SER A 476 -13.15 -5.54 -5.12
C SER A 476 -12.86 -7.04 -4.96
N ARG A 477 -12.56 -7.74 -6.05
CA ARG A 477 -12.25 -9.17 -6.04
C ARG A 477 -11.00 -9.51 -5.21
N GLU A 478 -9.93 -8.72 -5.31
CA GLU A 478 -8.71 -8.93 -4.52
C GLU A 478 -8.98 -8.75 -3.02
N VAL A 479 -9.79 -7.75 -2.65
CA VAL A 479 -10.20 -7.51 -1.26
C VAL A 479 -11.00 -8.69 -0.71
N GLU A 480 -11.97 -9.21 -1.48
CA GLU A 480 -12.78 -10.36 -1.07
C GLU A 480 -11.94 -11.63 -0.94
N LEU A 481 -11.02 -11.89 -1.86
CA LEU A 481 -10.11 -13.03 -1.79
C LEU A 481 -9.19 -12.94 -0.56
N SER A 482 -8.71 -11.74 -0.23
CA SER A 482 -7.90 -11.52 0.97
C SER A 482 -8.69 -11.83 2.25
N TRP A 483 -9.97 -11.46 2.32
CA TRP A 483 -10.85 -11.83 3.43
C TRP A 483 -11.16 -13.32 3.47
N GLN A 484 -11.37 -13.98 2.32
CA GLN A 484 -11.56 -15.43 2.25
C GLN A 484 -10.38 -16.20 2.84
N LEU A 485 -9.16 -15.65 2.71
CA LEU A 485 -7.95 -16.24 3.32
C LEU A 485 -7.88 -15.97 4.83
N LEU A 486 -8.33 -14.80 5.29
CA LEU A 486 -8.12 -14.41 6.69
C LEU A 486 -9.27 -14.81 7.62
N ASP A 487 -10.52 -14.78 7.17
CA ASP A 487 -11.69 -15.07 8.02
C ASP A 487 -11.59 -16.42 8.76
N PRO A 488 -11.16 -17.53 8.14
CA PRO A 488 -11.00 -18.79 8.88
C PRO A 488 -10.02 -18.71 10.03
N VAL A 489 -8.95 -17.92 9.89
CA VAL A 489 -7.95 -17.71 10.96
C VAL A 489 -8.56 -16.93 12.11
N LEU A 490 -9.32 -15.86 11.81
CA LEU A 490 -9.97 -15.05 12.82
C LEU A 490 -11.03 -15.83 13.58
N GLN A 491 -11.83 -16.65 12.90
CA GLN A 491 -12.84 -17.52 13.51
C GLN A 491 -12.20 -18.58 14.44
N GLU A 492 -11.08 -19.19 14.02
CA GLU A 492 -10.33 -20.12 14.88
C GLU A 492 -9.81 -19.39 16.13
N TRP A 493 -9.30 -18.17 15.96
CA TRP A 493 -8.78 -17.40 17.07
C TRP A 493 -9.84 -16.89 18.04
N GLU A 494 -11.06 -16.63 17.60
CA GLU A 494 -12.18 -16.28 18.47
C GLU A 494 -12.48 -17.40 19.49
N SER A 495 -12.31 -18.67 19.07
CA SER A 495 -12.53 -19.84 19.93
C SER A 495 -11.29 -20.25 20.73
N ALA A 496 -10.09 -19.79 20.37
CA ALA A 496 -8.82 -20.29 20.90
C ALA A 496 -8.31 -19.60 22.20
N GLY A 497 -9.16 -18.88 22.90
CA GLY A 497 -8.82 -18.25 24.19
C GLY A 497 -7.91 -17.02 24.06
N THR A 498 -7.08 -16.76 25.09
CA THR A 498 -6.22 -15.56 25.17
C THR A 498 -5.01 -15.67 24.26
N PRO A 499 -4.61 -14.58 23.54
CA PRO A 499 -3.37 -14.57 22.77
C PRO A 499 -2.12 -14.81 23.64
N GLU A 500 -1.10 -15.43 23.06
CA GLU A 500 0.18 -15.61 23.71
C GLU A 500 0.85 -14.26 24.00
N GLN A 501 1.51 -14.15 25.17
CA GLN A 501 2.23 -12.91 25.53
C GLN A 501 3.65 -12.96 24.95
N TYR A 502 4.13 -11.83 24.38
CA TYR A 502 5.52 -11.62 24.03
C TYR A 502 6.07 -10.33 24.61
N GLN A 503 7.32 -10.31 25.03
CA GLN A 503 7.94 -9.12 25.59
C GLN A 503 8.19 -8.06 24.51
N ALA A 504 7.95 -6.79 24.84
CA ALA A 504 8.34 -5.67 23.97
C ALA A 504 9.84 -5.73 23.66
N GLY A 505 10.21 -5.36 22.43
CA GLY A 505 11.59 -5.43 21.93
C GLY A 505 12.02 -6.81 21.42
N THR A 506 11.17 -7.83 21.52
CA THR A 506 11.41 -9.17 20.92
C THR A 506 10.82 -9.29 19.50
N TRP A 507 10.87 -10.48 18.93
CA TRP A 507 10.35 -10.73 17.56
C TRP A 507 9.00 -11.45 17.53
N GLY A 508 8.26 -11.41 18.62
CA GLY A 508 6.91 -11.98 18.70
C GLY A 508 6.81 -13.17 19.65
N PRO A 509 5.65 -13.85 19.69
CA PRO A 509 5.40 -14.98 20.56
C PRO A 509 6.14 -16.24 20.09
N LYS A 510 6.36 -17.17 21.02
CA LYS A 510 7.05 -18.44 20.75
C LYS A 510 6.31 -19.28 19.71
N GLY A 511 4.98 -19.28 19.75
CA GLY A 511 4.15 -19.98 18.77
C GLY A 511 4.44 -19.58 17.32
N ALA A 512 4.85 -18.34 17.08
CA ALA A 512 5.24 -17.89 15.75
C ALA A 512 6.58 -18.53 15.29
N ASP A 513 7.56 -18.70 16.19
CA ASP A 513 8.81 -19.41 15.87
C ASP A 513 8.55 -20.91 15.60
N GLU A 514 7.61 -21.51 16.34
CA GLU A 514 7.22 -22.92 16.19
C GLU A 514 6.62 -23.24 14.80
N ILE A 515 5.92 -22.28 14.18
CA ILE A 515 5.39 -22.44 12.81
C ILE A 515 6.51 -22.85 11.84
N LEU A 516 7.61 -22.12 11.84
CA LEU A 516 8.72 -22.37 10.91
C LEU A 516 9.59 -23.54 11.38
N ALA A 517 9.79 -23.69 12.70
CA ALA A 517 10.61 -24.73 13.28
C ALA A 517 10.10 -26.16 12.94
N ARG A 518 8.78 -26.37 12.79
CA ARG A 518 8.19 -27.65 12.35
C ARG A 518 8.73 -28.13 11.00
N SER A 519 9.13 -27.21 10.13
CA SER A 519 9.73 -27.49 8.82
C SER A 519 11.24 -27.27 8.78
N GLY A 520 11.89 -27.14 9.95
CA GLY A 520 13.34 -26.91 10.07
C GLY A 520 13.79 -25.53 9.60
N ARG A 521 12.87 -24.56 9.58
CA ARG A 521 13.10 -23.17 9.17
C ARG A 521 13.08 -22.24 10.39
N ALA A 522 13.50 -21.01 10.19
CA ALA A 522 13.44 -19.97 11.21
C ALA A 522 13.10 -18.62 10.57
N TRP A 523 12.46 -17.76 11.36
CA TRP A 523 12.26 -16.38 10.93
C TRP A 523 13.59 -15.67 10.75
N ARG A 524 13.70 -14.97 9.64
CA ARG A 524 14.76 -13.98 9.49
C ARG A 524 14.57 -12.90 10.57
N ARG A 525 15.66 -12.50 11.20
CA ARG A 525 15.72 -11.34 12.11
C ARG A 525 16.41 -10.21 11.34
N PRO A 526 15.63 -9.22 10.87
CA PRO A 526 16.13 -8.12 10.05
C PRO A 526 17.21 -7.29 10.71
#